data_bb4bdff567d43be2e68884ebca714272
#
_entry.id   bb4bdff567d43be2e68884ebca714272
#
_cell.length_a   1.000
_cell.length_b   1.000
_cell.length_c   1.000
_cell.angle_alpha   90.00
_cell.angle_beta   90.00
_cell.angle_gamma   90.00
#
_symmetry.space_group_name_H-M   'P 1'
#
loop_
_entity.id
_entity.type
_entity.pdbx_description
1 polymer ?
#
loop_
_entity_poly.entity_id
_entity_poly.type
_entity_poly.pdbx_seq_one_letter_code
_entity_poly.pdbx_strand_id
1 'polypeptide(L)'
;MSSIVSDLQPVQYLVEVVTADVSHAGTDANVSMTLYGANGDTGQRQLTKKFVNLFERGKTDDFKIEALDLGQLTRLRIEHDNKGFGAGWMLDRVDVTNLTSQEKVTFPCGQWLDKKKGDGKICRDLLPLPT
;
A
#
# COMPACT_ATOMS: atom_id res chain seq x y z
N MET A 1 31.28 0.99 16.68
CA MET A 1 30.88 -0.39 16.58
C MET A 1 29.41 -0.54 16.74
N SER A 2 28.86 -0.13 17.83
CA SER A 2 27.44 -0.27 18.11
C SER A 2 26.55 0.53 17.15
N SER A 3 27.06 1.60 16.55
CA SER A 3 26.26 2.41 15.64
C SER A 3 25.79 1.64 14.41
N ILE A 4 26.59 0.67 13.94
CA ILE A 4 26.20 -0.15 12.82
C ILE A 4 24.99 -1.02 13.18
N VAL A 5 24.96 -1.54 14.41
CA VAL A 5 23.85 -2.37 14.87
C VAL A 5 22.58 -1.54 14.97
N SER A 6 22.66 -0.30 15.46
CA SER A 6 21.47 0.53 15.59
C SER A 6 20.88 0.93 14.23
N ASP A 7 21.72 1.06 13.19
CA ASP A 7 21.24 1.36 11.84
C ASP A 7 20.45 0.21 11.23
N LEU A 8 20.57 -0.99 11.80
CA LEU A 8 19.86 -2.18 11.33
C LEU A 8 18.56 -2.43 12.12
N GLN A 9 18.18 -1.50 13.00
CA GLN A 9 16.95 -1.68 13.76
C GLN A 9 15.73 -1.56 12.86
N PRO A 10 14.76 -2.47 13.01
CA PRO A 10 13.54 -2.38 12.23
C PRO A 10 12.69 -1.19 12.68
N VAL A 11 11.93 -0.66 11.74
CA VAL A 11 10.90 0.34 12.00
C VAL A 11 9.55 -0.23 11.57
N GLN A 12 8.48 0.39 12.05
CA GLN A 12 7.14 0.04 11.60
C GLN A 12 6.59 1.12 10.70
N TYR A 13 6.03 0.69 9.58
CA TYR A 13 5.29 1.56 8.67
C TYR A 13 3.80 1.32 8.86
N LEU A 14 3.06 2.38 9.11
CA LEU A 14 1.61 2.34 9.10
C LEU A 14 1.16 2.61 7.67
N VAL A 15 0.50 1.62 7.07
CA VAL A 15 0.02 1.71 5.69
C VAL A 15 -1.49 1.84 5.73
N GLU A 16 -2.01 2.97 5.26
CA GLU A 16 -3.44 3.25 5.23
C GLU A 16 -3.90 3.24 3.78
N VAL A 17 -4.75 2.28 3.45
CA VAL A 17 -5.25 2.06 2.09
C VAL A 17 -6.66 2.60 2.00
N VAL A 18 -6.86 3.60 1.13
CA VAL A 18 -8.14 4.30 1.01
C VAL A 18 -8.82 3.87 -0.28
N THR A 19 -9.92 3.12 -0.15
CA THR A 19 -10.77 2.75 -1.28
C THR A 19 -11.72 3.90 -1.58
N ALA A 20 -11.87 4.23 -2.85
CA ALA A 20 -12.70 5.34 -3.29
C ALA A 20 -14.17 5.13 -2.91
N ASP A 21 -14.89 6.23 -2.71
CA ASP A 21 -16.32 6.20 -2.38
C ASP A 21 -17.14 6.38 -3.65
N VAL A 22 -17.01 5.42 -4.55
CA VAL A 22 -17.80 5.37 -5.78
C VAL A 22 -18.40 3.98 -5.95
N SER A 23 -19.40 3.87 -6.81
CA SER A 23 -20.11 2.62 -7.02
C SER A 23 -19.16 1.50 -7.46
N HIS A 24 -19.26 0.35 -6.80
CA HIS A 24 -18.49 -0.86 -7.11
C HIS A 24 -16.97 -0.70 -6.92
N ALA A 25 -16.56 0.24 -6.05
CA ALA A 25 -15.14 0.52 -5.83
C ALA A 25 -14.40 -0.57 -5.06
N GLY A 26 -15.08 -1.32 -4.19
CA GLY A 26 -14.44 -2.31 -3.32
C GLY A 26 -14.00 -3.57 -4.06
N THR A 27 -13.10 -4.33 -3.45
CA THR A 27 -12.65 -5.60 -4.01
C THR A 27 -12.59 -6.69 -2.94
N ASP A 28 -12.91 -7.93 -3.35
CA ASP A 28 -12.70 -9.12 -2.54
C ASP A 28 -11.43 -9.87 -2.90
N ALA A 29 -10.66 -9.37 -3.87
CA ALA A 29 -9.40 -9.99 -4.27
C ALA A 29 -8.34 -9.87 -3.17
N ASN A 30 -7.31 -10.68 -3.27
CA ASN A 30 -6.17 -10.58 -2.37
C ASN A 30 -5.25 -9.46 -2.84
N VAL A 31 -4.95 -8.53 -1.93
CA VAL A 31 -4.14 -7.34 -2.23
C VAL A 31 -2.77 -7.50 -1.59
N SER A 32 -1.75 -7.14 -2.33
CA SER A 32 -0.38 -7.09 -1.82
C SER A 32 0.30 -5.81 -2.25
N MET A 33 1.37 -5.45 -1.53
CA MET A 33 2.13 -4.26 -1.84
C MET A 33 3.62 -4.49 -1.62
N THR A 34 4.43 -3.67 -2.26
CA THR A 34 5.86 -3.55 -2.01
C THR A 34 6.19 -2.07 -1.89
N LEU A 35 6.88 -1.71 -0.82
CA LEU A 35 7.29 -0.33 -0.56
C LEU A 35 8.78 -0.19 -0.86
N TYR A 36 9.14 0.82 -1.65
CA TYR A 36 10.52 1.09 -2.06
C TYR A 36 11.00 2.41 -1.50
N GLY A 37 12.24 2.44 -1.10
CA GLY A 37 12.89 3.67 -0.65
C GLY A 37 14.35 3.70 -1.08
N ALA A 38 15.05 4.75 -0.67
CA ALA A 38 16.45 4.96 -1.05
C ALA A 38 17.36 3.83 -0.56
N ASN A 39 17.01 3.18 0.55
CA ASN A 39 17.84 2.16 1.18
C ASN A 39 17.39 0.73 0.91
N GLY A 40 16.37 0.52 0.08
CA GLY A 40 15.90 -0.83 -0.24
C GLY A 40 14.38 -0.91 -0.33
N ASP A 41 13.84 -2.10 -0.12
CA ASP A 41 12.39 -2.32 -0.21
C ASP A 41 11.93 -3.34 0.83
N THR A 42 10.61 -3.45 0.97
CA THR A 42 10.00 -4.38 1.93
C THR A 42 9.88 -5.82 1.41
N GLY A 43 10.09 -6.03 0.10
CA GLY A 43 9.56 -7.22 -0.55
C GLY A 43 8.04 -7.18 -0.58
N GLN A 44 7.45 -8.16 -1.24
CA GLN A 44 5.99 -8.23 -1.38
C GLN A 44 5.35 -8.60 -0.04
N ARG A 45 4.36 -7.84 0.36
CA ARG A 45 3.62 -8.05 1.60
C ARG A 45 2.14 -8.16 1.30
N GLN A 46 1.50 -9.21 1.80
CA GLN A 46 0.06 -9.34 1.68
C GLN A 46 -0.64 -8.48 2.72
N LEU A 47 -1.69 -7.77 2.30
CA LEU A 47 -2.47 -6.91 3.18
C LEU A 47 -3.71 -7.67 3.62
N THR A 48 -3.62 -8.35 4.74
CA THR A 48 -4.70 -9.20 5.26
C THR A 48 -4.97 -8.91 6.72
N LYS A 49 -6.22 -9.14 7.12
CA LYS A 49 -6.64 -9.15 8.54
C LYS A 49 -7.69 -10.22 8.72
N LYS A 50 -7.62 -10.98 9.81
CA LYS A 50 -8.62 -12.02 10.12
C LYS A 50 -9.95 -11.38 10.47
N PHE A 51 -11.04 -11.95 9.93
CA PHE A 51 -12.41 -11.58 10.26
C PHE A 51 -12.79 -10.14 9.94
N VAL A 52 -12.08 -9.52 8.99
CA VAL A 52 -12.37 -8.14 8.56
C VAL A 52 -12.61 -8.14 7.07
N ASN A 53 -13.70 -7.50 6.63
CA ASN A 53 -13.93 -7.21 5.22
C ASN A 53 -13.07 -6.01 4.83
N LEU A 54 -12.00 -6.28 4.09
CA LEU A 54 -11.05 -5.26 3.68
C LEU A 54 -11.45 -4.67 2.32
N PHE A 55 -10.97 -3.46 2.07
CA PHE A 55 -11.04 -2.78 0.76
C PHE A 55 -12.46 -2.57 0.29
N GLU A 56 -13.36 -2.28 1.22
CA GLU A 56 -14.72 -1.94 0.91
C GLU A 56 -14.84 -0.47 0.49
N ARG A 57 -15.84 -0.17 -0.33
CA ARG A 57 -16.12 1.18 -0.83
C ARG A 57 -16.09 2.21 0.31
N GLY A 58 -15.35 3.29 0.09
CA GLY A 58 -15.31 4.45 1.00
C GLY A 58 -14.60 4.21 2.31
N LYS A 59 -13.94 3.06 2.48
CA LYS A 59 -13.26 2.74 3.74
C LYS A 59 -11.76 2.94 3.64
N THR A 60 -11.15 3.20 4.79
CA THR A 60 -9.71 3.20 4.97
C THR A 60 -9.33 2.00 5.83
N ASP A 61 -8.44 1.19 5.31
CA ASP A 61 -7.92 0.02 6.02
C ASP A 61 -6.46 0.24 6.34
N ASP A 62 -6.07 -0.07 7.57
CA ASP A 62 -4.70 0.16 8.04
C ASP A 62 -3.97 -1.15 8.33
N PHE A 63 -2.67 -1.12 8.04
CA PHE A 63 -1.79 -2.28 8.24
C PHE A 63 -0.46 -1.78 8.81
N LYS A 64 0.16 -2.57 9.67
CA LYS A 64 1.51 -2.27 10.15
C LYS A 64 2.48 -3.25 9.52
N ILE A 65 3.53 -2.71 8.94
CA ILE A 65 4.55 -3.48 8.24
C ILE A 65 5.90 -3.18 8.88
N GLU A 66 6.58 -4.23 9.32
CA GLU A 66 7.92 -4.09 9.89
C GLU A 66 8.97 -4.29 8.81
N ALA A 67 9.95 -3.40 8.76
CA ALA A 67 11.05 -3.47 7.80
C ALA A 67 12.22 -2.66 8.34
N LEU A 68 13.39 -2.82 7.76
CA LEU A 68 14.48 -1.88 8.01
C LEU A 68 14.08 -0.50 7.46
N ASP A 69 14.67 0.55 8.03
CA ASP A 69 14.35 1.91 7.58
C ASP A 69 14.72 2.06 6.09
N LEU A 70 13.72 2.33 5.27
CA LEU A 70 13.89 2.43 3.81
C LEU A 70 14.44 3.78 3.37
N GLY A 71 14.60 4.72 4.30
CA GLY A 71 14.98 6.08 3.96
C GLY A 71 13.85 6.80 3.24
N GLN A 72 14.19 7.72 2.36
CA GLN A 72 13.18 8.44 1.57
C GLN A 72 12.42 7.45 0.69
N LEU A 73 11.09 7.45 0.83
CA LEU A 73 10.24 6.55 0.05
C LEU A 73 10.11 7.06 -1.38
N THR A 74 10.27 6.17 -2.34
CA THR A 74 10.34 6.53 -3.77
C THR A 74 9.21 5.95 -4.60
N ARG A 75 8.61 4.82 -4.16
CA ARG A 75 7.60 4.14 -4.95
C ARG A 75 6.84 3.16 -4.06
N LEU A 76 5.59 2.94 -4.38
CA LEU A 76 4.79 1.89 -3.77
C LEU A 76 4.12 1.10 -4.89
N ARG A 77 4.41 -0.21 -4.95
CA ARG A 77 3.70 -1.10 -5.86
C ARG A 77 2.52 -1.71 -5.12
N ILE A 78 1.34 -1.63 -5.73
CA ILE A 78 0.13 -2.24 -5.18
C ILE A 78 -0.54 -3.05 -6.26
N GLU A 79 -1.06 -4.24 -5.88
CA GLU A 79 -1.63 -5.17 -6.84
C GLU A 79 -2.64 -6.08 -6.19
N HIS A 80 -3.51 -6.67 -7.00
CA HIS A 80 -4.39 -7.73 -6.53
C HIS A 80 -4.33 -8.91 -7.51
N ASP A 81 -4.86 -10.06 -7.09
CA ASP A 81 -4.77 -11.31 -7.84
C ASP A 81 -5.98 -11.59 -8.72
N ASN A 82 -6.90 -10.63 -8.83
CA ASN A 82 -8.12 -10.76 -9.63
C ASN A 82 -9.04 -11.90 -9.20
N LYS A 83 -8.86 -12.44 -7.99
CA LYS A 83 -9.71 -13.51 -7.49
C LYS A 83 -10.99 -12.97 -6.89
N GLY A 84 -12.01 -13.81 -6.86
CA GLY A 84 -13.30 -13.45 -6.31
C GLY A 84 -14.20 -12.79 -7.34
N PHE A 85 -15.44 -12.58 -6.92
CA PHE A 85 -16.45 -11.96 -7.76
C PHE A 85 -16.37 -10.44 -7.62
N GLY A 86 -16.27 -9.74 -8.74
CA GLY A 86 -16.15 -8.29 -8.70
C GLY A 86 -14.79 -7.84 -8.16
N ALA A 87 -13.70 -8.35 -8.71
CA ALA A 87 -12.36 -8.07 -8.23
C ALA A 87 -11.87 -6.66 -8.57
N GLY A 88 -12.51 -5.95 -9.50
CA GLY A 88 -12.12 -4.59 -9.86
C GLY A 88 -12.18 -3.66 -8.66
N TRP A 89 -11.15 -2.81 -8.52
CA TRP A 89 -10.94 -1.99 -7.33
C TRP A 89 -10.59 -0.57 -7.73
N MET A 90 -11.37 0.38 -7.23
CA MET A 90 -11.04 1.80 -7.41
C MET A 90 -10.30 2.29 -6.19
N LEU A 91 -8.99 2.43 -6.32
CA LEU A 91 -8.11 2.84 -5.24
C LEU A 91 -7.94 4.35 -5.28
N ASP A 92 -8.22 5.03 -4.17
CA ASP A 92 -8.02 6.47 -4.07
C ASP A 92 -6.55 6.80 -3.84
N ARG A 93 -5.99 6.29 -2.76
CA ARG A 93 -4.60 6.56 -2.39
C ARG A 93 -4.13 5.59 -1.32
N VAL A 94 -2.83 5.59 -1.09
CA VAL A 94 -2.21 4.90 0.04
C VAL A 94 -1.36 5.91 0.79
N ASP A 95 -1.59 6.02 2.10
CA ASP A 95 -0.77 6.86 2.99
C ASP A 95 0.16 5.96 3.80
N VAL A 96 1.43 6.30 3.84
CA VAL A 96 2.44 5.51 4.58
C VAL A 96 3.12 6.41 5.59
N THR A 97 3.09 6.01 6.86
CA THR A 97 3.74 6.72 7.95
C THR A 97 4.83 5.86 8.56
N ASN A 98 6.06 6.37 8.61
CA ASN A 98 7.11 5.76 9.39
C ASN A 98 6.84 6.10 10.86
N LEU A 99 6.49 5.11 11.67
CA LEU A 99 6.08 5.36 13.05
C LEU A 99 7.23 5.78 13.96
N THR A 100 8.47 5.56 13.54
CA THR A 100 9.63 6.02 14.29
C THR A 100 9.93 7.50 14.05
N SER A 101 9.95 7.92 12.78
CA SER A 101 10.23 9.32 12.42
C SER A 101 8.99 10.20 12.40
N GLN A 102 7.79 9.59 12.34
CA GLN A 102 6.52 10.27 12.17
C GLN A 102 6.35 10.94 10.81
N GLU A 103 7.21 10.64 9.86
CA GLU A 103 7.05 11.15 8.49
C GLU A 103 5.96 10.38 7.76
N LYS A 104 5.09 11.13 7.09
CA LYS A 104 3.97 10.58 6.32
C LYS A 104 4.16 10.92 4.85
N VAL A 105 3.99 9.91 3.99
CA VAL A 105 4.08 10.06 2.54
C VAL A 105 2.78 9.58 1.93
N THR A 106 2.20 10.35 1.04
CA THR A 106 0.98 10.01 0.32
C THR A 106 1.32 9.56 -1.09
N PHE A 107 0.77 8.41 -1.47
CA PHE A 107 0.89 7.85 -2.82
C PHE A 107 -0.50 7.89 -3.47
N PRO A 108 -0.79 8.92 -4.29
CA PRO A 108 -2.10 9.00 -4.95
C PRO A 108 -2.25 7.95 -6.03
N CYS A 109 -3.48 7.51 -6.24
CA CYS A 109 -3.81 6.60 -7.34
C CYS A 109 -4.97 7.15 -8.16
N GLY A 110 -6.18 7.16 -7.60
CA GLY A 110 -7.37 7.67 -8.30
C GLY A 110 -7.70 6.89 -9.55
N GLN A 111 -7.38 5.59 -9.61
CA GLN A 111 -7.56 4.77 -10.80
C GLN A 111 -8.10 3.39 -10.44
N TRP A 112 -8.74 2.76 -11.42
CA TRP A 112 -9.17 1.39 -11.29
C TRP A 112 -7.98 0.42 -11.40
N LEU A 113 -7.97 -0.58 -10.53
CA LEU A 113 -7.20 -1.80 -10.71
C LEU A 113 -8.20 -2.88 -11.13
N ASP A 114 -8.38 -3.01 -12.43
CA ASP A 114 -9.46 -3.83 -12.99
C ASP A 114 -9.05 -4.27 -14.40
N LYS A 115 -9.20 -5.55 -14.69
CA LYS A 115 -8.88 -6.05 -16.04
C LYS A 115 -9.81 -5.54 -17.12
N LYS A 116 -11.00 -5.07 -16.72
CA LYS A 116 -12.05 -4.67 -17.67
C LYS A 116 -12.32 -3.17 -17.70
N LYS A 117 -11.73 -2.40 -16.77
CA LYS A 117 -11.96 -0.95 -16.68
C LYS A 117 -10.64 -0.21 -16.75
N GLY A 118 -10.71 1.05 -17.18
CA GLY A 118 -9.52 1.90 -17.28
C GLY A 118 -8.51 1.31 -18.26
N ASP A 119 -7.28 1.16 -17.82
CA ASP A 119 -6.20 0.61 -18.65
C ASP A 119 -6.07 -0.91 -18.55
N GLY A 120 -6.94 -1.58 -17.83
CA GLY A 120 -6.93 -3.03 -17.68
C GLY A 120 -5.84 -3.58 -16.78
N LYS A 121 -5.16 -2.74 -16.02
CA LYS A 121 -4.07 -3.16 -15.14
C LYS A 121 -4.56 -3.43 -13.72
N ILE A 122 -4.01 -4.45 -13.10
CA ILE A 122 -4.29 -4.80 -11.70
C ILE A 122 -3.05 -4.68 -10.83
N CYS A 123 -1.97 -4.15 -11.37
CA CYS A 123 -0.72 -3.85 -10.67
C CYS A 123 -0.30 -2.44 -11.06
N ARG A 124 0.00 -1.61 -10.05
CA ARG A 124 0.40 -0.21 -10.29
C ARG A 124 1.59 0.16 -9.43
N ASP A 125 2.47 0.95 -10.00
CA ASP A 125 3.54 1.62 -9.27
C ASP A 125 3.08 3.06 -9.01
N LEU A 126 2.90 3.41 -7.74
CA LEU A 126 2.47 4.74 -7.32
C LEU A 126 3.68 5.55 -6.90
N LEU A 127 3.69 6.82 -7.27
CA LEU A 127 4.76 7.74 -6.90
C LEU A 127 4.29 8.63 -5.75
N PRO A 128 5.21 9.03 -4.86
CA PRO A 128 4.84 9.89 -3.74
C PRO A 128 4.53 11.30 -4.19
N LEU A 129 3.60 11.95 -3.49
CA LEU A 129 3.42 13.38 -3.64
C LEU A 129 4.66 14.10 -3.15
N PRO A 130 5.06 15.20 -3.80
CA PRO A 130 6.14 16.03 -3.29
C PRO A 130 5.79 16.60 -1.91
N THR A 131 6.78 16.72 -1.05
CA THR A 131 6.60 17.29 0.27
C THR A 131 6.96 18.78 0.29
#